data_cb5009e967f518cf31f27906e3e11ba1
#
_entry.id   cb5009e967f518cf31f27906e3e11ba1
#
_cell.length_a   1.000
_cell.length_b   1.000
_cell.length_c   1.000
_cell.angle_alpha   90.00
_cell.angle_beta   90.00
_cell.angle_gamma   90.00
#
_symmetry.space_group_name_H-M   'P 1'
#
loop_
_entity.id
_entity.type
_entity.pdbx_description
1 polymer ?
#
loop_
_entity_poly.entity_id
_entity_poly.type
_entity_poly.pdbx_seq_one_letter_code
_entity_poly.pdbx_strand_id
1 'polypeptide(L)'
;LGLIFGAILARKLGESFTRKQLPLNYPLIGAAGYVGLMVWHGGLSGSALTKVAESGHLQVISKNASLPEAIYYGDTVFSSMNISAFLLLLVLIPLTFYYLGTRVKSQIPEIKTAFINTPENKNLEGAERIDQSQIFSKTIGILLVPFAAFLALSYEGPSLGFITPNYINFSLLALCLLLHSSFTSFLSAVEDAITGSSGILIQFPLYFGILALMQSGGLIELVSNWFIEVSNTTTLPLFTFFSAGLVNI
;
A
#
# COMPACT_ATOMS: atom_id res chain seq x y z
N LEU A 1 -2.03 0.51 1.07
CA LEU A 1 -2.23 -0.56 2.07
C LEU A 1 -1.22 -0.44 3.24
N GLY A 2 0.09 -0.35 2.97
CA GLY A 2 1.13 -0.32 4.01
C GLY A 2 0.96 0.80 5.04
N LEU A 3 0.62 2.01 4.61
CA LEU A 3 0.40 3.15 5.50
C LEU A 3 -0.79 2.91 6.44
N ILE A 4 -1.92 2.45 5.91
CA ILE A 4 -3.13 2.18 6.70
C ILE A 4 -2.87 1.04 7.68
N PHE A 5 -2.24 -0.03 7.22
CA PHE A 5 -1.84 -1.14 8.09
C PHE A 5 -0.89 -0.67 9.20
N GLY A 6 0.14 0.12 8.86
CA GLY A 6 1.09 0.69 9.82
C GLY A 6 0.40 1.56 10.87
N ALA A 7 -0.55 2.42 10.48
CA ALA A 7 -1.32 3.25 11.39
C ALA A 7 -2.20 2.43 12.33
N ILE A 8 -2.93 1.43 11.80
CA ILE A 8 -3.76 0.53 12.62
C ILE A 8 -2.90 -0.27 13.60
N LEU A 9 -1.78 -0.82 13.14
CA LEU A 9 -0.86 -1.58 13.98
C LEU A 9 -0.28 -0.72 15.10
N ALA A 10 0.20 0.49 14.77
CA ALA A 10 0.72 1.45 15.74
C ALA A 10 -0.32 1.78 16.81
N ARG A 11 -1.57 2.04 16.40
CA ARG A 11 -2.68 2.30 17.31
C ARG A 11 -2.97 1.11 18.22
N LYS A 12 -3.10 -0.10 17.65
CA LYS A 12 -3.36 -1.32 18.43
C LYS A 12 -2.27 -1.64 19.44
N LEU A 13 -1.00 -1.43 19.05
CA LEU A 13 0.12 -1.53 19.99
C LEU A 13 -0.02 -0.50 21.12
N GLY A 14 -0.27 0.76 20.80
CA GLY A 14 -0.48 1.80 21.79
C GLY A 14 -1.61 1.48 22.76
N GLU A 15 -2.78 1.06 22.26
CA GLU A 15 -3.92 0.63 23.10
C GLU A 15 -3.56 -0.54 24.00
N SER A 16 -2.80 -1.53 23.50
CA SER A 16 -2.35 -2.69 24.27
C SER A 16 -1.39 -2.30 25.39
N PHE A 17 -0.44 -1.40 25.12
CA PHE A 17 0.52 -0.91 26.10
C PHE A 17 -0.15 -0.04 27.17
N THR A 18 -1.09 0.84 26.78
CA THR A 18 -1.92 1.61 27.71
C THR A 18 -2.69 0.68 28.66
N ARG A 19 -3.34 -0.34 28.13
CA ARG A 19 -4.11 -1.31 28.94
C ARG A 19 -3.23 -2.09 29.92
N LYS A 20 -1.99 -2.41 29.50
CA LYS A 20 -1.03 -3.14 30.34
C LYS A 20 -0.21 -2.23 31.26
N GLN A 21 -0.42 -0.93 31.21
CA GLN A 21 0.36 0.09 31.94
C GLN A 21 1.86 -0.02 31.69
N LEU A 22 2.25 -0.37 30.47
CA LEU A 22 3.65 -0.49 30.06
C LEU A 22 4.11 0.78 29.34
N PRO A 23 5.36 1.23 29.58
CA PRO A 23 5.90 2.39 28.88
C PRO A 23 6.15 2.06 27.39
N LEU A 24 5.78 3.00 26.52
CA LEU A 24 5.98 2.91 25.08
C LEU A 24 6.34 4.28 24.52
N ASN A 25 7.27 4.34 23.60
CA ASN A 25 7.49 5.54 22.80
C ASN A 25 6.47 5.53 21.62
N TYR A 26 5.25 6.00 21.90
CA TYR A 26 4.17 5.95 20.90
C TYR A 26 4.44 6.78 19.64
N PRO A 27 5.04 8.00 19.70
CA PRO A 27 5.46 8.72 18.51
C PRO A 27 6.45 7.94 17.63
N LEU A 28 7.38 7.21 18.24
CA LEU A 28 8.34 6.38 17.49
C LEU A 28 7.65 5.21 16.79
N ILE A 29 6.66 4.57 17.43
CA ILE A 29 5.85 3.52 16.80
C ILE A 29 5.01 4.10 15.66
N GLY A 30 4.44 5.30 15.81
CA GLY A 30 3.75 6.01 14.74
C GLY A 30 4.68 6.28 13.54
N ALA A 31 5.88 6.78 13.81
CA ALA A 31 6.89 7.00 12.78
C ALA A 31 7.30 5.69 12.08
N ALA A 32 7.46 4.59 12.82
CA ALA A 32 7.74 3.27 12.24
C ALA A 32 6.60 2.78 11.33
N GLY A 33 5.35 3.03 11.72
CA GLY A 33 4.18 2.72 10.88
C GLY A 33 4.13 3.55 9.59
N TYR A 34 4.65 4.78 9.62
CA TYR A 34 4.68 5.68 8.46
C TYR A 34 5.82 5.38 7.48
N VAL A 35 6.92 4.81 7.96
CA VAL A 35 8.13 4.52 7.16
C VAL A 35 7.87 3.67 5.92
N GLY A 36 6.80 2.86 5.92
CA GLY A 36 6.40 2.09 4.74
C GLY A 36 6.18 2.92 3.47
N LEU A 37 5.87 4.22 3.60
CA LEU A 37 5.78 5.14 2.46
C LEU A 37 7.12 5.37 1.74
N MET A 38 8.24 5.25 2.43
CA MET A 38 9.56 5.46 1.84
C MET A 38 9.85 4.45 0.73
N VAL A 39 9.33 3.24 0.84
CA VAL A 39 9.55 2.14 -0.10
C VAL A 39 8.33 1.83 -0.98
N TRP A 40 7.24 2.57 -0.83
CA TRP A 40 5.98 2.30 -1.53
C TRP A 40 6.13 2.26 -3.04
N HIS A 41 6.85 3.23 -3.62
CA HIS A 41 7.01 3.32 -5.07
C HIS A 41 7.77 2.15 -5.69
N GLY A 42 8.62 1.46 -4.94
CA GLY A 42 9.30 0.24 -5.38
C GLY A 42 8.50 -1.05 -5.20
N GLY A 43 7.30 -0.98 -4.58
CA GLY A 43 6.47 -2.15 -4.28
C GLY A 43 5.38 -2.41 -5.31
N LEU A 44 4.64 -3.51 -5.10
CA LEU A 44 3.53 -3.96 -5.96
C LEU A 44 2.36 -2.95 -6.06
N SER A 45 2.26 -2.01 -5.14
CA SER A 45 1.25 -0.94 -5.16
C SER A 45 1.82 0.42 -5.60
N GLY A 46 3.09 0.45 -6.06
CA GLY A 46 3.71 1.65 -6.60
C GLY A 46 3.04 2.07 -7.91
N SER A 47 2.56 3.32 -7.98
CA SER A 47 1.79 3.79 -9.13
C SER A 47 2.56 3.74 -10.44
N ALA A 48 3.84 4.12 -10.44
CA ALA A 48 4.68 4.14 -11.63
C ALA A 48 4.92 2.72 -12.17
N LEU A 49 5.33 1.78 -11.31
CA LEU A 49 5.62 0.41 -11.70
C LEU A 49 4.37 -0.34 -12.19
N THR A 50 3.22 -0.04 -11.60
CA THR A 50 1.93 -0.57 -12.03
C THR A 50 1.57 -0.06 -13.43
N LYS A 51 1.77 1.23 -13.67
CA LYS A 51 1.41 1.87 -14.95
C LYS A 51 2.32 1.42 -16.09
N VAL A 52 3.62 1.30 -15.90
CA VAL A 52 4.52 0.81 -16.95
C VAL A 52 4.33 -0.69 -17.27
N ALA A 53 3.70 -1.44 -16.37
CA ALA A 53 3.31 -2.83 -16.60
C ALA A 53 2.00 -2.99 -17.39
N GLU A 54 1.22 -1.91 -17.55
CA GLU A 54 0.03 -1.90 -18.41
C GLU A 54 0.45 -1.79 -19.88
N SER A 55 -0.10 -2.68 -20.73
CA SER A 55 0.18 -2.70 -22.17
C SER A 55 -0.21 -1.37 -22.83
N GLY A 56 0.68 -0.82 -23.64
CA GLY A 56 0.45 0.42 -24.39
C GLY A 56 0.59 1.72 -23.60
N HIS A 57 0.77 1.67 -22.28
CA HIS A 57 0.84 2.89 -21.46
C HIS A 57 2.09 3.73 -21.74
N LEU A 58 3.23 3.09 -22.00
CA LEU A 58 4.49 3.79 -22.32
C LEU A 58 4.39 4.60 -23.61
N GLN A 59 3.67 4.10 -24.62
CA GLN A 59 3.44 4.80 -25.88
C GLN A 59 2.55 6.03 -25.72
N VAL A 60 1.57 5.98 -24.79
CA VAL A 60 0.72 7.14 -24.47
C VAL A 60 1.53 8.27 -23.82
N ILE A 61 2.46 7.93 -22.94
CA ILE A 61 3.30 8.94 -22.24
C ILE A 61 4.31 9.56 -23.19
N SER A 62 5.06 8.74 -23.92
CA SER A 62 6.24 9.18 -24.67
C SER A 62 6.00 9.43 -26.14
N LYS A 63 4.87 8.98 -26.70
CA LYS A 63 4.58 8.99 -28.16
C LYS A 63 5.71 8.39 -29.00
N ASN A 64 6.62 7.63 -28.39
CA ASN A 64 7.78 7.03 -29.05
C ASN A 64 7.52 5.56 -29.34
N ALA A 65 7.45 5.21 -30.63
CA ALA A 65 7.17 3.85 -31.10
C ALA A 65 8.30 2.83 -30.78
N SER A 66 9.48 3.28 -30.38
CA SER A 66 10.61 2.39 -30.05
C SER A 66 10.57 1.85 -28.61
N LEU A 67 9.62 2.29 -27.79
CA LEU A 67 9.48 1.80 -26.43
C LEU A 67 8.84 0.40 -26.40
N PRO A 68 9.20 -0.45 -25.42
CA PRO A 68 8.55 -1.74 -25.24
C PRO A 68 7.05 -1.53 -24.94
N GLU A 69 6.24 -2.52 -25.26
CA GLU A 69 4.79 -2.46 -25.04
C GLU A 69 4.45 -2.36 -23.54
N ALA A 70 5.21 -3.05 -22.68
CA ALA A 70 5.11 -2.99 -21.22
C ALA A 70 6.44 -3.37 -20.58
N ILE A 71 6.67 -2.92 -19.34
CA ILE A 71 7.78 -3.34 -18.49
C ILE A 71 7.19 -4.07 -17.30
N TYR A 72 7.35 -5.38 -17.25
CA TYR A 72 6.70 -6.23 -16.26
C TYR A 72 7.34 -6.14 -14.87
N TYR A 73 6.63 -6.61 -13.86
CA TYR A 73 7.11 -6.62 -12.47
C TYR A 73 8.41 -7.40 -12.25
N GLY A 74 8.71 -8.38 -13.09
CA GLY A 74 9.99 -9.10 -13.07
C GLY A 74 11.18 -8.17 -13.27
N ASP A 75 11.04 -7.18 -14.14
CA ASP A 75 12.09 -6.23 -14.50
C ASP A 75 12.11 -4.97 -13.61
N THR A 76 11.09 -4.75 -12.83
CA THR A 76 10.93 -3.58 -11.96
C THR A 76 10.91 -3.97 -10.49
N VAL A 77 9.75 -4.37 -9.96
CA VAL A 77 9.56 -4.72 -8.53
C VAL A 77 10.48 -5.85 -8.10
N PHE A 78 10.61 -6.89 -8.91
CA PHE A 78 11.43 -8.08 -8.62
C PHE A 78 12.82 -8.04 -9.26
N SER A 79 13.25 -6.88 -9.79
CA SER A 79 14.63 -6.73 -10.25
C SER A 79 15.63 -6.91 -9.11
N SER A 80 16.81 -7.41 -9.42
CA SER A 80 17.88 -7.66 -8.43
C SER A 80 18.27 -6.36 -7.70
N MET A 81 18.27 -5.24 -8.38
CA MET A 81 18.54 -3.93 -7.79
C MET A 81 17.48 -3.56 -6.76
N ASN A 82 16.20 -3.64 -7.12
CA ASN A 82 15.10 -3.28 -6.23
C ASN A 82 15.03 -4.21 -5.02
N ILE A 83 15.16 -5.52 -5.23
CA ILE A 83 15.21 -6.51 -4.14
C ILE A 83 16.38 -6.25 -3.20
N SER A 84 17.57 -5.96 -3.73
CA SER A 84 18.74 -5.66 -2.89
C SER A 84 18.52 -4.39 -2.06
N ALA A 85 17.95 -3.33 -2.66
CA ALA A 85 17.60 -2.11 -1.94
C ALA A 85 16.58 -2.37 -0.83
N PHE A 86 15.54 -3.17 -1.11
CA PHE A 86 14.53 -3.54 -0.10
C PHE A 86 15.13 -4.37 1.05
N LEU A 87 16.00 -5.33 0.75
CA LEU A 87 16.66 -6.15 1.78
C LEU A 87 17.57 -5.28 2.66
N LEU A 88 18.32 -4.36 2.06
CA LEU A 88 19.13 -3.41 2.81
C LEU A 88 18.27 -2.55 3.75
N LEU A 89 17.18 -1.96 3.25
CA LEU A 89 16.28 -1.14 4.03
C LEU A 89 15.53 -1.94 5.10
N LEU A 90 15.18 -3.19 4.82
CA LEU A 90 14.55 -4.10 5.79
C LEU A 90 15.43 -4.34 7.02
N VAL A 91 16.76 -4.23 6.87
CA VAL A 91 17.70 -4.34 7.99
C VAL A 91 17.98 -2.96 8.62
N LEU A 92 18.29 -1.96 7.80
CA LEU A 92 18.71 -0.64 8.30
C LEU A 92 17.59 0.09 9.05
N ILE A 93 16.36 0.03 8.56
CA ILE A 93 15.24 0.75 9.16
C ILE A 93 14.92 0.22 10.57
N PRO A 94 14.70 -1.10 10.79
CA PRO A 94 14.48 -1.63 12.12
C PRO A 94 15.65 -1.35 13.08
N LEU A 95 16.90 -1.45 12.62
CA LEU A 95 18.07 -1.12 13.42
C LEU A 95 18.08 0.35 13.84
N THR A 96 17.73 1.26 12.94
CA THR A 96 17.62 2.70 13.24
C THR A 96 16.53 2.94 14.30
N PHE A 97 15.35 2.36 14.13
CA PHE A 97 14.26 2.50 15.10
C PHE A 97 14.59 1.85 16.44
N TYR A 98 15.28 0.72 16.45
CA TYR A 98 15.79 0.09 17.65
C TYR A 98 16.77 1.03 18.38
N TYR A 99 17.74 1.58 17.68
CA TYR A 99 18.72 2.53 18.23
C TYR A 99 18.03 3.78 18.79
N LEU A 100 17.11 4.38 18.05
CA LEU A 100 16.34 5.53 18.51
C LEU A 100 15.49 5.18 19.73
N GLY A 101 14.89 4.00 19.75
CA GLY A 101 14.08 3.52 20.88
C GLY A 101 14.87 3.36 22.17
N THR A 102 16.16 3.03 22.09
CA THR A 102 17.05 2.95 23.27
C THR A 102 17.47 4.31 23.81
N ARG A 103 17.37 5.36 22.99
CA ARG A 103 17.82 6.73 23.34
C ARG A 103 16.71 7.64 23.83
N VAL A 104 15.48 7.37 23.46
CA VAL A 104 14.33 8.23 23.79
C VAL A 104 13.53 7.63 24.95
N LYS A 105 13.15 8.48 25.91
CA LYS A 105 12.35 8.05 27.07
C LYS A 105 10.97 7.58 26.61
N SER A 106 10.58 6.42 27.10
CA SER A 106 9.24 5.87 26.94
C SER A 106 8.32 6.34 28.07
N GLN A 107 7.06 6.61 27.74
CA GLN A 107 6.01 6.98 28.70
C GLN A 107 4.81 6.06 28.46
N ILE A 108 3.94 5.94 29.48
CA ILE A 108 2.67 5.20 29.29
C ILE A 108 1.80 6.04 28.35
N PRO A 109 1.42 5.53 27.17
CA PRO A 109 0.64 6.30 26.21
C PRO A 109 -0.79 6.50 26.73
N GLU A 110 -1.29 7.73 26.67
CA GLU A 110 -2.68 8.07 26.97
C GLU A 110 -3.53 7.96 25.69
N ILE A 111 -3.82 6.74 25.27
CA ILE A 111 -4.64 6.51 24.09
C ILE A 111 -6.07 6.23 24.53
N LYS A 112 -7.00 7.08 24.11
CA LYS A 112 -8.43 6.78 24.24
C LYS A 112 -8.72 5.52 23.44
N THR A 113 -9.06 4.44 24.13
CA THR A 113 -9.54 3.21 23.46
C THR A 113 -10.78 3.58 22.67
N ALA A 114 -10.69 3.52 21.36
CA ALA A 114 -11.90 3.55 20.55
C ALA A 114 -12.66 2.26 20.88
N PHE A 115 -13.87 2.41 21.38
CA PHE A 115 -14.76 1.29 21.52
C PHE A 115 -14.92 0.69 20.10
N ILE A 116 -14.30 -0.47 19.87
CA ILE A 116 -14.74 -1.31 18.78
C ILE A 116 -16.16 -1.64 19.16
N ASN A 117 -17.12 -1.08 18.42
CA ASN A 117 -18.50 -1.50 18.54
C ASN A 117 -18.50 -3.00 18.21
N THR A 118 -18.42 -3.83 19.24
CA THR A 118 -18.77 -5.23 19.11
C THR A 118 -20.19 -5.23 18.59
N PRO A 119 -20.48 -5.86 17.45
CA PRO A 119 -21.83 -5.88 16.92
C PRO A 119 -22.76 -6.35 18.02
N GLU A 120 -23.70 -5.48 18.37
CA GLU A 120 -24.71 -5.77 19.36
C GLU A 120 -25.42 -7.05 18.94
N ASN A 121 -25.56 -7.97 19.85
CA ASN A 121 -26.20 -9.27 19.60
C ASN A 121 -27.70 -9.05 19.40
N LYS A 122 -28.07 -8.44 18.26
CA LYS A 122 -29.48 -8.27 17.87
C LYS A 122 -30.02 -9.63 17.49
N ASN A 123 -31.25 -9.90 17.91
CA ASN A 123 -32.02 -11.03 17.40
C ASN A 123 -32.25 -10.80 15.91
N LEU A 124 -31.40 -11.40 15.09
CA LEU A 124 -31.41 -11.24 13.65
C LEU A 124 -32.36 -12.23 13.03
N GLU A 125 -33.18 -11.77 12.10
CA GLU A 125 -34.16 -12.58 11.38
C GLU A 125 -33.83 -12.60 9.87
N GLY A 126 -34.17 -13.71 9.22
CA GLY A 126 -34.04 -13.82 7.77
C GLY A 126 -32.61 -13.84 7.25
N ALA A 127 -32.31 -13.03 6.23
CA ALA A 127 -31.03 -12.96 5.54
C ALA A 127 -29.87 -12.49 6.44
N GLU A 128 -30.14 -11.62 7.40
CA GLU A 128 -29.11 -11.12 8.35
C GLU A 128 -28.48 -12.26 9.18
N ARG A 129 -29.23 -13.33 9.42
CA ARG A 129 -28.74 -14.52 10.12
C ARG A 129 -27.72 -15.29 9.27
N ILE A 130 -27.86 -15.27 7.95
CA ILE A 130 -26.91 -15.88 7.02
C ILE A 130 -25.59 -15.07 7.03
N ASP A 131 -25.67 -13.75 7.05
CA ASP A 131 -24.51 -12.86 7.08
C ASP A 131 -23.68 -13.00 8.37
N GLN A 132 -24.30 -13.40 9.47
CA GLN A 132 -23.59 -13.74 10.71
C GLN A 132 -23.02 -15.16 10.72
N SER A 133 -23.40 -16.00 9.78
CA SER A 133 -22.92 -17.37 9.72
C SER A 133 -21.44 -17.44 9.37
N GLN A 134 -20.66 -18.10 10.22
CA GLN A 134 -19.25 -18.39 9.93
C GLN A 134 -19.09 -19.29 8.70
N ILE A 135 -20.03 -20.19 8.49
CA ILE A 135 -19.99 -21.14 7.39
C ILE A 135 -20.10 -20.40 6.06
N PHE A 136 -21.01 -19.45 5.95
CA PHE A 136 -21.21 -18.69 4.72
C PHE A 136 -19.97 -17.93 4.27
N SER A 137 -19.37 -17.10 5.17
CA SER A 137 -18.16 -16.32 4.86
C SER A 137 -16.99 -17.23 4.53
N LYS A 138 -16.73 -18.26 5.34
CA LYS A 138 -15.63 -19.19 5.12
C LYS A 138 -15.80 -20.01 3.84
N THR A 139 -17.02 -20.44 3.50
CA THR A 139 -17.27 -21.19 2.26
C THR A 139 -16.90 -20.36 1.05
N ILE A 140 -17.31 -19.08 1.01
CA ILE A 140 -16.93 -18.18 -0.07
C ILE A 140 -15.40 -18.01 -0.12
N GLY A 141 -14.76 -17.74 1.02
CA GLY A 141 -13.31 -17.60 1.09
C GLY A 141 -12.56 -18.87 0.63
N ILE A 142 -13.02 -20.05 1.05
CA ILE A 142 -12.45 -21.36 0.65
C ILE A 142 -12.60 -21.59 -0.86
N LEU A 143 -13.66 -21.09 -1.49
CA LEU A 143 -13.83 -21.18 -2.95
C LEU A 143 -12.95 -20.17 -3.71
N LEU A 144 -12.86 -18.94 -3.20
CA LEU A 144 -12.13 -17.86 -3.88
C LEU A 144 -10.61 -18.01 -3.79
N VAL A 145 -10.06 -18.50 -2.68
CA VAL A 145 -8.61 -18.66 -2.51
C VAL A 145 -8.01 -19.68 -3.51
N PRO A 146 -8.55 -20.91 -3.67
CA PRO A 146 -8.09 -21.81 -4.72
C PRO A 146 -8.31 -21.27 -6.12
N PHE A 147 -9.39 -20.51 -6.35
CA PHE A 147 -9.61 -19.85 -7.65
C PHE A 147 -8.55 -18.80 -7.94
N ALA A 148 -8.13 -18.00 -6.95
CA ALA A 148 -6.98 -17.09 -7.10
C ALA A 148 -5.69 -17.85 -7.41
N ALA A 149 -5.43 -18.96 -6.72
CA ALA A 149 -4.29 -19.83 -6.99
C ALA A 149 -4.36 -20.43 -8.41
N PHE A 150 -5.54 -20.88 -8.84
CA PHE A 150 -5.77 -21.40 -10.19
C PHE A 150 -5.46 -20.32 -11.25
N LEU A 151 -5.92 -19.09 -11.07
CA LEU A 151 -5.61 -17.98 -11.99
C LEU A 151 -4.10 -17.73 -12.12
N ALA A 152 -3.35 -17.82 -11.01
CA ALA A 152 -1.90 -17.67 -11.03
C ALA A 152 -1.19 -18.83 -11.75
N LEU A 153 -1.65 -20.07 -11.52
CA LEU A 153 -1.06 -21.27 -12.11
C LEU A 153 -1.41 -21.44 -13.60
N SER A 154 -2.59 -20.94 -14.02
CA SER A 154 -3.06 -21.00 -15.40
C SER A 154 -2.56 -19.84 -16.27
N TYR A 155 -1.72 -18.97 -15.73
CA TYR A 155 -1.20 -17.83 -16.46
C TYR A 155 -0.08 -18.25 -17.41
N GLU A 156 -0.26 -18.06 -18.71
CA GLU A 156 0.68 -18.44 -19.77
C GLU A 156 1.57 -17.26 -20.23
N GLY A 157 1.43 -16.08 -19.62
CA GLY A 157 2.21 -14.89 -19.97
C GLY A 157 3.60 -14.82 -19.35
N PRO A 158 4.28 -13.67 -19.51
CA PRO A 158 5.61 -13.45 -18.92
C PRO A 158 5.64 -13.68 -17.42
N SER A 159 6.81 -14.11 -16.90
CA SER A 159 7.01 -14.40 -15.48
C SER A 159 6.43 -13.28 -14.58
N LEU A 160 5.57 -13.66 -13.62
CA LEU A 160 4.90 -12.76 -12.68
C LEU A 160 3.91 -11.74 -13.29
N GLY A 161 3.60 -11.82 -14.58
CA GLY A 161 2.64 -10.91 -15.21
C GLY A 161 1.20 -11.07 -14.73
N PHE A 162 0.86 -12.19 -14.07
CA PHE A 162 -0.44 -12.37 -13.41
C PHE A 162 -0.63 -11.46 -12.20
N ILE A 163 0.46 -10.97 -11.60
CA ILE A 163 0.42 -10.07 -10.45
C ILE A 163 0.01 -8.67 -10.94
N THR A 164 -1.28 -8.45 -11.02
CA THR A 164 -1.88 -7.16 -11.35
C THR A 164 -2.57 -6.58 -10.11
N PRO A 165 -2.84 -5.27 -10.07
CA PRO A 165 -3.63 -4.68 -8.98
C PRO A 165 -4.97 -5.38 -8.75
N ASN A 166 -5.65 -5.79 -9.84
CA ASN A 166 -6.91 -6.51 -9.77
C ASN A 166 -6.75 -7.90 -9.14
N TYR A 167 -5.69 -8.63 -9.53
CA TYR A 167 -5.36 -9.92 -8.93
C TYR A 167 -5.05 -9.80 -7.43
N ILE A 168 -4.28 -8.79 -7.04
CA ILE A 168 -3.95 -8.51 -5.64
C ILE A 168 -5.24 -8.19 -4.85
N ASN A 169 -6.09 -7.29 -5.36
CA ASN A 169 -7.35 -6.92 -4.71
C ASN A 169 -8.28 -8.12 -4.56
N PHE A 170 -8.40 -8.94 -5.60
CA PHE A 170 -9.19 -10.17 -5.56
C PHE A 170 -8.65 -11.16 -4.52
N SER A 171 -7.33 -11.37 -4.49
CA SER A 171 -6.69 -12.28 -3.52
C SER A 171 -6.85 -11.78 -2.08
N LEU A 172 -6.73 -10.47 -1.85
CA LEU A 172 -6.96 -9.87 -0.55
C LEU A 172 -8.41 -9.99 -0.11
N LEU A 173 -9.38 -9.80 -1.01
CA LEU A 173 -10.81 -10.00 -0.72
C LEU A 173 -11.08 -11.45 -0.32
N ALA A 174 -10.54 -12.42 -1.07
CA ALA A 174 -10.67 -13.83 -0.77
C ALA A 174 -10.12 -14.19 0.62
N LEU A 175 -8.93 -13.68 0.94
CA LEU A 175 -8.30 -13.87 2.25
C LEU A 175 -9.09 -13.19 3.37
N CYS A 176 -9.59 -11.98 3.15
CA CYS A 176 -10.42 -11.29 4.15
C CYS A 176 -11.66 -12.09 4.49
N LEU A 177 -12.38 -12.61 3.49
CA LEU A 177 -13.57 -13.43 3.71
C LEU A 177 -13.25 -14.75 4.42
N LEU A 178 -12.10 -15.35 4.14
CA LEU A 178 -11.65 -16.58 4.80
C LEU A 178 -11.27 -16.35 6.27
N LEU A 179 -10.61 -15.22 6.57
CA LEU A 179 -10.06 -14.95 7.90
C LEU A 179 -11.06 -14.32 8.86
N HIS A 180 -12.10 -13.64 8.37
CA HIS A 180 -13.14 -13.09 9.22
C HIS A 180 -14.11 -14.18 9.71
N SER A 181 -14.65 -13.96 10.90
CA SER A 181 -15.57 -14.91 11.53
C SER A 181 -16.93 -14.98 10.85
N SER A 182 -17.35 -13.91 10.16
CA SER A 182 -18.63 -13.80 9.46
C SER A 182 -18.58 -12.68 8.43
N PHE A 183 -19.57 -12.67 7.53
CA PHE A 183 -19.71 -11.59 6.55
C PHE A 183 -19.99 -10.24 7.23
N THR A 184 -20.81 -10.24 8.27
CA THR A 184 -21.05 -9.04 9.11
C THR A 184 -19.77 -8.52 9.75
N SER A 185 -18.91 -9.40 10.27
CA SER A 185 -17.61 -9.01 10.83
C SER A 185 -16.68 -8.42 9.77
N PHE A 186 -16.70 -8.96 8.57
CA PHE A 186 -15.95 -8.39 7.44
C PHE A 186 -16.48 -7.01 7.07
N LEU A 187 -17.81 -6.82 6.94
CA LEU A 187 -18.41 -5.52 6.61
C LEU A 187 -18.12 -4.46 7.68
N SER A 188 -18.19 -4.82 8.95
CA SER A 188 -17.81 -3.91 10.05
C SER A 188 -16.34 -3.50 9.96
N ALA A 189 -15.44 -4.42 9.64
CA ALA A 189 -14.03 -4.10 9.44
C ALA A 189 -13.79 -3.20 8.21
N VAL A 190 -14.59 -3.36 7.15
CA VAL A 190 -14.58 -2.48 5.97
C VAL A 190 -15.05 -1.08 6.33
N GLU A 191 -16.12 -0.95 7.11
CA GLU A 191 -16.65 0.34 7.59
C GLU A 191 -15.60 1.09 8.43
N ASP A 192 -14.97 0.40 9.37
CA ASP A 192 -13.87 0.95 10.17
C ASP A 192 -12.69 1.39 9.29
N ALA A 193 -12.32 0.60 8.29
CA ALA A 193 -11.25 0.90 7.35
C ALA A 193 -11.58 2.13 6.48
N ILE A 194 -12.81 2.24 5.96
CA ILE A 194 -13.26 3.40 5.17
C ILE A 194 -13.23 4.66 6.03
N THR A 195 -13.74 4.59 7.26
CA THR A 195 -13.72 5.71 8.21
C THR A 195 -12.28 6.17 8.48
N GLY A 196 -11.37 5.23 8.72
CA GLY A 196 -9.94 5.53 8.91
C GLY A 196 -9.22 6.05 7.65
N SER A 197 -9.76 5.76 6.47
CA SER A 197 -9.17 6.13 5.17
C SER A 197 -9.81 7.37 4.54
N SER A 198 -10.82 7.97 5.16
CA SER A 198 -11.63 9.05 4.58
C SER A 198 -10.80 10.25 4.10
N GLY A 199 -9.76 10.63 4.86
CA GLY A 199 -8.85 11.70 4.46
C GLY A 199 -8.12 11.38 3.15
N ILE A 200 -7.61 10.15 3.02
CA ILE A 200 -6.87 9.69 1.83
C ILE A 200 -7.79 9.63 0.60
N LEU A 201 -9.03 9.15 0.78
CA LEU A 201 -10.03 9.07 -0.29
C LEU A 201 -10.40 10.43 -0.87
N ILE A 202 -10.35 11.51 -0.07
CA ILE A 202 -10.60 12.88 -0.53
C ILE A 202 -9.32 13.50 -1.11
N GLN A 203 -8.17 13.31 -0.47
CA GLN A 203 -6.92 13.94 -0.87
C GLN A 203 -6.39 13.42 -2.21
N PHE A 204 -6.45 12.13 -2.48
CA PHE A 204 -5.91 11.56 -3.72
C PHE A 204 -6.56 12.10 -4.98
N PRO A 205 -7.89 12.19 -5.12
CA PRO A 205 -8.50 12.85 -6.27
C PRO A 205 -8.05 14.29 -6.48
N LEU A 206 -7.84 15.05 -5.39
CA LEU A 206 -7.34 16.42 -5.48
C LEU A 206 -5.88 16.46 -5.98
N TYR A 207 -5.01 15.58 -5.47
CA TYR A 207 -3.63 15.46 -5.97
C TYR A 207 -3.57 15.04 -7.44
N PHE A 208 -4.40 14.10 -7.86
CA PHE A 208 -4.51 13.74 -9.28
C PHE A 208 -5.02 14.89 -10.14
N GLY A 209 -5.94 15.71 -9.63
CA GLY A 209 -6.38 16.94 -10.30
C GLY A 209 -5.24 17.94 -10.49
N ILE A 210 -4.44 18.19 -9.44
CA ILE A 210 -3.25 19.05 -9.52
C ILE A 210 -2.24 18.49 -10.53
N LEU A 211 -1.94 17.20 -10.45
CA LEU A 211 -1.03 16.53 -11.38
C LEU A 211 -1.49 16.67 -12.84
N ALA A 212 -2.79 16.49 -13.10
CA ALA A 212 -3.37 16.66 -14.43
C ALA A 212 -3.24 18.11 -14.94
N LEU A 213 -3.43 19.10 -14.06
CA LEU A 213 -3.22 20.51 -14.39
C LEU A 213 -1.75 20.82 -14.70
N MET A 214 -0.82 20.29 -13.92
CA MET A 214 0.61 20.43 -14.17
C MET A 214 1.03 19.80 -15.49
N GLN A 215 0.46 18.63 -15.81
CA GLN A 215 0.73 17.93 -17.07
C GLN A 215 0.15 18.69 -18.28
N SER A 216 -1.10 19.13 -18.20
CA SER A 216 -1.76 19.88 -19.27
C SER A 216 -1.16 21.28 -19.49
N GLY A 217 -0.66 21.88 -18.41
CA GLY A 217 0.03 23.17 -18.44
C GLY A 217 1.50 23.11 -18.90
N GLY A 218 2.04 21.91 -19.21
CA GLY A 218 3.42 21.73 -19.66
C GLY A 218 4.47 21.93 -18.57
N LEU A 219 4.06 22.11 -17.31
CA LEU A 219 5.00 22.37 -16.21
C LEU A 219 5.92 21.17 -15.95
N ILE A 220 5.39 19.95 -16.08
CA ILE A 220 6.18 18.72 -15.92
C ILE A 220 7.27 18.63 -16.99
N GLU A 221 6.91 18.92 -18.25
CA GLU A 221 7.85 18.91 -19.37
C GLU A 221 8.94 20.00 -19.19
N LEU A 222 8.55 21.18 -18.77
CA LEU A 222 9.48 22.29 -18.52
C LEU A 222 10.51 21.95 -17.44
N VAL A 223 10.07 21.42 -16.31
CA VAL A 223 10.94 20.98 -15.20
C VAL A 223 11.83 19.82 -15.65
N SER A 224 11.29 18.83 -16.32
CA SER A 224 12.04 17.67 -16.80
C SER A 224 13.13 18.07 -17.80
N ASN A 225 12.81 18.92 -18.77
CA ASN A 225 13.77 19.38 -19.77
C ASN A 225 14.90 20.18 -19.14
N TRP A 226 14.60 21.06 -18.17
CA TRP A 226 15.63 21.78 -17.44
C TRP A 226 16.61 20.84 -16.73
N PHE A 227 16.11 19.79 -16.06
CA PHE A 227 16.98 18.79 -15.43
C PHE A 227 17.80 17.97 -16.43
N ILE A 228 17.26 17.68 -17.61
CA ILE A 228 17.98 16.99 -18.69
C ILE A 228 19.11 17.88 -19.22
N GLU A 229 18.85 19.17 -19.46
CA GLU A 229 19.84 20.12 -19.99
C GLU A 229 21.05 20.30 -19.06
N VAL A 230 20.83 20.32 -17.73
CA VAL A 230 21.92 20.47 -16.74
C VAL A 230 22.59 19.14 -16.37
N SER A 231 22.07 18.00 -16.86
CA SER A 231 22.62 16.67 -16.55
C SER A 231 23.58 16.17 -17.64
N ASN A 232 24.40 15.20 -17.26
CA ASN A 232 25.21 14.39 -18.16
C ASN A 232 24.99 12.89 -17.86
N THR A 233 25.59 12.00 -18.65
CA THR A 233 25.42 10.55 -18.50
C THR A 233 25.75 10.04 -17.10
N THR A 234 26.63 10.68 -16.35
CA THR A 234 27.02 10.29 -15.00
C THR A 234 26.08 10.88 -13.94
N THR A 235 25.63 12.11 -14.14
CA THR A 235 24.80 12.83 -13.15
C THR A 235 23.31 12.66 -13.40
N LEU A 236 22.89 12.14 -14.55
CA LEU A 236 21.47 11.92 -14.91
C LEU A 236 20.68 11.17 -13.83
N PRO A 237 21.16 10.07 -13.24
CA PRO A 237 20.40 9.38 -12.18
C PRO A 237 20.14 10.25 -10.96
N LEU A 238 21.12 11.09 -10.60
CA LEU A 238 21.00 12.01 -9.47
C LEU A 238 19.99 13.13 -9.75
N PHE A 239 20.08 13.75 -10.93
CA PHE A 239 19.14 14.81 -11.34
C PHE A 239 17.73 14.26 -11.53
N THR A 240 17.56 13.04 -12.05
CA THR A 240 16.27 12.37 -12.12
C THR A 240 15.66 12.16 -10.73
N PHE A 241 16.48 11.76 -9.75
CA PHE A 241 16.03 11.65 -8.36
C PHE A 241 15.57 13.00 -7.79
N PHE A 242 16.33 14.07 -7.98
CA PHE A 242 15.94 15.40 -7.52
C PHE A 242 14.72 15.95 -8.24
N SER A 243 14.61 15.74 -9.55
CA SER A 243 13.43 16.12 -10.34
C SER A 243 12.18 15.44 -9.82
N ALA A 244 12.25 14.12 -9.60
CA ALA A 244 11.15 13.36 -9.02
C ALA A 244 10.78 13.87 -7.62
N GLY A 245 11.77 14.18 -6.79
CA GLY A 245 11.56 14.76 -5.47
C GLY A 245 10.85 16.12 -5.54
N LEU A 246 11.26 16.99 -6.46
CA LEU A 246 10.68 18.33 -6.62
C LEU A 246 9.23 18.29 -7.12
N VAL A 247 8.93 17.38 -8.04
CA VAL A 247 7.56 17.22 -8.57
C VAL A 247 6.61 16.55 -7.55
N ASN A 248 7.16 15.84 -6.58
CA ASN A 248 6.38 15.07 -5.59
C ASN A 248 6.11 15.87 -4.29
N ILE A 249 6.64 17.10 -4.16
CA ILE A 249 6.37 18.02 -3.05
C ILE A 249 5.15 18.87 -3.35
#